data_de0bf0c54b62c2cdbba27b6b890a0015
#
_entry.id   de0bf0c54b62c2cdbba27b6b890a0015
#
_cell.length_a   1.000
_cell.length_b   1.000
_cell.length_c   1.000
_cell.angle_alpha   90.00
_cell.angle_beta   90.00
_cell.angle_gamma   90.00
#
_symmetry.space_group_name_H-M   'P 1'
#
loop_
_entity.id
_entity.type
_entity.pdbx_description
1 polymer ?
#
loop_
_entity_poly.entity_id
_entity_poly.type
_entity_poly.pdbx_seq_one_letter_code
_entity_poly.pdbx_strand_id
1 'polypeptide(L)'
;MKLNQTVTISLIYILLTVFVCFFGVQTINAAEKTNSNSNSKSKSKVEIFFKNLKTLEADFIQVSPSGKTSEGKIFLDLPGKLRIDYNQPNNILITTKGFWIVIQNRQLKSTNNIPLNQTPFSILLENKINFNNKDLIVELEKILGIIVLKIKLAENKQAGELILEFSEKPFQLK
;
A
#
# COMPACT_ATOMS: atom_id res chain seq x y z
N MET A 1 -16.76 22.42 61.15
CA MET A 1 -17.93 21.97 60.41
C MET A 1 -17.65 22.17 58.89
N LYS A 2 -17.06 21.18 58.26
CA LYS A 2 -16.74 21.17 56.84
C LYS A 2 -17.61 20.08 56.21
N LEU A 3 -18.74 20.46 55.65
CA LEU A 3 -19.58 19.55 54.86
C LEU A 3 -20.09 20.29 53.62
N ASN A 4 -20.12 19.55 52.51
CA ASN A 4 -20.89 19.84 51.31
C ASN A 4 -20.31 20.79 50.22
N GLN A 5 -19.09 20.56 49.77
CA GLN A 5 -18.74 21.06 48.42
C GLN A 5 -18.60 19.96 47.35
N THR A 6 -18.55 18.70 47.76
CA THR A 6 -18.32 17.59 46.78
C THR A 6 -19.60 17.05 46.14
N VAL A 7 -20.78 17.29 46.74
CA VAL A 7 -22.04 16.75 46.25
C VAL A 7 -22.64 17.63 45.14
N THR A 8 -22.44 18.93 45.20
CA THR A 8 -22.96 19.90 44.20
C THR A 8 -22.25 19.80 42.85
N ILE A 9 -20.96 19.47 42.86
CA ILE A 9 -20.20 19.32 41.60
C ILE A 9 -20.57 18.04 40.84
N SER A 10 -20.87 16.96 41.58
CA SER A 10 -21.32 15.69 41.00
C SER A 10 -22.71 15.80 40.34
N LEU A 11 -23.61 16.59 40.90
CA LEU A 11 -24.95 16.81 40.36
C LEU A 11 -24.92 17.67 39.11
N ILE A 12 -24.03 18.65 39.01
CA ILE A 12 -23.85 19.49 37.84
C ILE A 12 -23.25 18.68 36.68
N TYR A 13 -22.29 17.76 36.93
CA TYR A 13 -21.76 16.90 35.91
C TYR A 13 -22.77 15.89 35.36
N ILE A 14 -23.65 15.36 36.23
CA ILE A 14 -24.72 14.44 35.79
C ILE A 14 -25.77 15.18 34.96
N LEU A 15 -26.10 16.42 35.30
CA LEU A 15 -27.02 17.22 34.51
C LEU A 15 -26.44 17.65 33.15
N LEU A 16 -25.13 17.92 33.08
CA LEU A 16 -24.47 18.29 31.83
C LEU A 16 -24.30 17.09 30.87
N THR A 17 -24.09 15.89 31.39
CA THR A 17 -23.99 14.69 30.57
C THR A 17 -25.34 14.23 29.99
N VAL A 18 -26.42 14.43 30.71
CA VAL A 18 -27.78 14.11 30.19
C VAL A 18 -28.24 15.11 29.12
N PHE A 19 -27.80 16.38 29.19
CA PHE A 19 -28.14 17.39 28.19
C PHE A 19 -27.40 17.18 26.85
N VAL A 20 -26.18 16.61 26.84
CA VAL A 20 -25.42 16.31 25.61
C VAL A 20 -26.02 15.09 24.87
N CYS A 21 -26.67 14.17 25.55
CA CYS A 21 -27.33 13.02 24.91
C CYS A 21 -28.64 13.34 24.19
N PHE A 22 -29.22 14.54 24.37
CA PHE A 22 -30.53 14.87 23.78
C PHE A 22 -30.46 15.76 22.53
N PHE A 23 -29.24 16.25 22.15
CA PHE A 23 -29.07 16.83 20.83
C PHE A 23 -28.75 15.71 19.84
N GLY A 24 -29.80 15.31 19.15
CA GLY A 24 -29.85 14.20 18.22
C GLY A 24 -28.61 14.05 17.37
N VAL A 25 -28.08 12.84 17.37
CA VAL A 25 -27.22 12.34 16.32
C VAL A 25 -27.99 12.43 15.02
N GLN A 26 -27.88 13.55 14.34
CA GLN A 26 -28.24 13.61 12.94
C GLN A 26 -27.12 12.84 12.21
N THR A 27 -27.35 11.57 11.94
CA THR A 27 -26.51 10.77 11.07
C THR A 27 -26.54 11.44 9.70
N ILE A 28 -25.48 12.16 9.37
CA ILE A 28 -25.22 12.64 8.02
C ILE A 28 -24.82 11.43 7.19
N ASN A 29 -25.82 10.68 6.70
CA ASN A 29 -25.63 9.60 5.73
C ASN A 29 -25.45 10.13 4.30
N ALA A 30 -24.70 11.21 4.10
CA ALA A 30 -24.52 11.84 2.78
C ALA A 30 -23.15 11.59 2.14
N ALA A 31 -22.18 10.94 2.84
CA ALA A 31 -20.81 10.79 2.34
C ALA A 31 -20.50 9.44 1.66
N GLU A 32 -21.34 8.43 1.81
CA GLU A 32 -20.99 7.07 1.40
C GLU A 32 -21.30 6.73 -0.07
N LYS A 33 -22.18 7.47 -0.72
CA LYS A 33 -22.53 7.20 -2.14
C LYS A 33 -21.58 7.77 -3.18
N THR A 34 -20.79 8.78 -2.83
CA THR A 34 -19.86 9.41 -3.79
C THR A 34 -18.51 8.67 -3.85
N ASN A 35 -18.10 7.99 -2.78
CA ASN A 35 -16.85 7.26 -2.71
C ASN A 35 -16.88 5.92 -3.47
N SER A 36 -18.01 5.23 -3.51
CA SER A 36 -18.10 3.92 -4.18
C SER A 36 -17.93 4.01 -5.69
N ASN A 37 -18.50 5.04 -6.34
CA ASN A 37 -18.37 5.22 -7.79
C ASN A 37 -16.97 5.70 -8.22
N SER A 38 -16.32 6.54 -7.42
CA SER A 38 -14.95 7.00 -7.72
C SER A 38 -13.93 5.88 -7.56
N ASN A 39 -14.08 5.03 -6.55
CA ASN A 39 -13.21 3.88 -6.31
C ASN A 39 -13.39 2.81 -7.39
N SER A 40 -14.62 2.54 -7.85
CA SER A 40 -14.89 1.63 -8.96
C SER A 40 -14.19 2.07 -10.25
N LYS A 41 -14.26 3.36 -10.60
CA LYS A 41 -13.59 3.92 -11.78
C LYS A 41 -12.06 3.87 -11.66
N SER A 42 -11.53 4.14 -10.48
CA SER A 42 -10.09 4.07 -10.22
C SER A 42 -9.59 2.63 -10.31
N LYS A 43 -10.34 1.67 -9.74
CA LYS A 43 -10.06 0.24 -9.84
C LYS A 43 -9.97 -0.21 -11.30
N SER A 44 -10.96 0.15 -12.12
CA SER A 44 -10.97 -0.22 -13.54
C SER A 44 -9.76 0.32 -14.30
N LYS A 45 -9.31 1.56 -14.02
CA LYS A 45 -8.11 2.13 -14.66
C LYS A 45 -6.85 1.36 -14.29
N VAL A 46 -6.70 1.01 -13.02
CA VAL A 46 -5.57 0.24 -12.52
C VAL A 46 -5.56 -1.17 -13.11
N GLU A 47 -6.73 -1.83 -13.18
CA GLU A 47 -6.87 -3.15 -13.82
C GLU A 47 -6.46 -3.12 -15.31
N ILE A 48 -6.88 -2.08 -16.04
CA ILE A 48 -6.50 -1.89 -17.45
C ILE A 48 -4.99 -1.67 -17.58
N PHE A 49 -4.39 -0.90 -16.67
CA PHE A 49 -2.94 -0.69 -16.64
C PHE A 49 -2.19 -2.02 -16.54
N PHE A 50 -2.52 -2.84 -15.54
CA PHE A 50 -1.85 -4.14 -15.37
C PHE A 50 -2.13 -5.13 -16.49
N LYS A 51 -3.33 -5.10 -17.06
CA LYS A 51 -3.67 -5.94 -18.20
C LYS A 51 -2.80 -5.64 -19.44
N ASN A 52 -2.41 -4.38 -19.61
CA ASN A 52 -1.63 -3.90 -20.74
C ASN A 52 -0.13 -3.83 -20.46
N LEU A 53 0.27 -3.93 -19.17
CA LEU A 53 1.66 -3.89 -18.77
C LEU A 53 2.39 -5.13 -19.30
N LYS A 54 3.42 -4.90 -20.10
CA LYS A 54 4.32 -5.94 -20.60
C LYS A 54 5.72 -5.72 -20.11
N THR A 55 6.19 -4.48 -20.21
CA THR A 55 7.50 -4.06 -19.78
C THR A 55 7.39 -2.77 -18.98
N LEU A 56 8.26 -2.59 -18.01
CA LEU A 56 8.41 -1.35 -17.25
C LEU A 56 9.89 -1.08 -17.03
N GLU A 57 10.28 0.16 -17.26
CA GLU A 57 11.56 0.71 -16.80
C GLU A 57 11.23 1.99 -16.03
N ALA A 58 11.76 2.09 -14.80
CA ALA A 58 11.56 3.26 -13.96
C ALA A 58 12.74 3.47 -13.01
N ASP A 59 12.97 4.70 -12.64
CA ASP A 59 13.78 5.03 -11.48
C ASP A 59 12.93 4.89 -10.22
N PHE A 60 13.52 4.47 -9.10
CA PHE A 60 12.83 4.37 -7.83
C PHE A 60 13.62 4.99 -6.69
N ILE A 61 12.91 5.43 -5.67
CA ILE A 61 13.45 5.84 -4.38
C ILE A 61 12.79 4.98 -3.31
N GLN A 62 13.59 4.28 -2.52
CA GLN A 62 13.13 3.51 -1.39
C GLN A 62 13.51 4.20 -0.09
N VAL A 63 12.57 4.34 0.82
CA VAL A 63 12.80 4.88 2.17
C VAL A 63 12.64 3.74 3.18
N SER A 64 13.69 3.48 3.94
CA SER A 64 13.64 2.47 5.01
C SER A 64 12.87 3.02 6.24
N PRO A 65 12.40 2.16 7.15
CA PRO A 65 11.78 2.61 8.40
C PRO A 65 12.68 3.51 9.26
N SER A 66 14.00 3.43 9.09
CA SER A 66 14.99 4.29 9.76
C SER A 66 15.20 5.63 9.04
N GLY A 67 14.47 5.93 7.96
CA GLY A 67 14.59 7.15 7.17
C GLY A 67 15.76 7.16 6.17
N LYS A 68 16.53 6.08 6.04
CA LYS A 68 17.58 5.99 5.02
C LYS A 68 16.95 5.82 3.64
N THR A 69 17.44 6.60 2.68
CA THR A 69 17.04 6.50 1.27
C THR A 69 17.99 5.60 0.49
N SER A 70 17.44 4.90 -0.48
CA SER A 70 18.14 4.13 -1.48
C SER A 70 17.49 4.38 -2.82
N GLU A 71 18.29 4.48 -3.86
CA GLU A 71 17.82 4.76 -5.22
C GLU A 71 18.29 3.68 -6.17
N GLY A 72 17.63 3.59 -7.31
CA GLY A 72 18.02 2.66 -8.34
C GLY A 72 17.07 2.62 -9.52
N LYS A 73 17.23 1.60 -10.35
CA LYS A 73 16.40 1.33 -11.51
C LYS A 73 15.70 -0.01 -11.36
N ILE A 74 14.42 -0.04 -11.74
CA ILE A 74 13.62 -1.26 -11.84
C ILE A 74 13.32 -1.53 -13.30
N PHE A 75 13.48 -2.79 -13.70
CA PHE A 75 13.12 -3.29 -15.01
C PHE A 75 12.21 -4.49 -14.84
N LEU A 76 11.09 -4.49 -15.53
CA LEU A 76 10.16 -5.61 -15.62
C LEU A 76 10.02 -6.03 -17.08
N ASP A 77 9.97 -7.33 -17.30
CA ASP A 77 9.58 -7.94 -18.57
C ASP A 77 8.66 -9.12 -18.22
N LEU A 78 7.34 -8.87 -18.34
CA LEU A 78 6.31 -9.80 -17.92
C LEU A 78 6.03 -10.87 -18.98
N PRO A 79 5.81 -12.11 -18.54
CA PRO A 79 5.79 -12.56 -17.15
C PRO A 79 7.18 -12.90 -16.61
N GLY A 80 7.33 -12.76 -15.30
CA GLY A 80 8.36 -13.45 -14.50
C GLY A 80 9.74 -12.85 -14.47
N LYS A 81 10.06 -11.80 -15.25
CA LYS A 81 11.40 -11.21 -15.23
C LYS A 81 11.40 -9.88 -14.49
N LEU A 82 12.24 -9.80 -13.48
CA LEU A 82 12.50 -8.61 -12.67
C LEU A 82 14.01 -8.40 -12.56
N ARG A 83 14.42 -7.15 -12.67
CA ARG A 83 15.73 -6.67 -12.29
C ARG A 83 15.57 -5.36 -11.55
N ILE A 84 16.16 -5.27 -10.35
CA ILE A 84 16.28 -4.04 -9.57
C ILE A 84 17.77 -3.82 -9.33
N ASP A 85 18.29 -2.70 -9.80
CA ASP A 85 19.70 -2.34 -9.70
C ASP A 85 19.82 -1.11 -8.79
N TYR A 86 20.30 -1.30 -7.58
CA TYR A 86 20.50 -0.20 -6.63
C TYR A 86 21.78 0.57 -6.97
N ASN A 87 21.67 1.88 -6.89
CA ASN A 87 22.81 2.78 -7.02
C ASN A 87 23.74 2.66 -5.80
N GLN A 88 24.99 3.11 -5.98
CA GLN A 88 25.90 3.27 -4.86
C GLN A 88 25.29 4.20 -3.79
N PRO A 89 25.55 3.97 -2.49
CA PRO A 89 26.53 3.02 -1.95
C PRO A 89 26.01 1.58 -1.76
N ASN A 90 24.75 1.30 -2.03
CA ASN A 90 24.13 0.01 -1.66
C ASN A 90 24.66 -1.17 -2.51
N ASN A 91 24.99 -0.96 -3.77
CA ASN A 91 25.54 -1.99 -4.68
C ASN A 91 24.80 -3.34 -4.65
N ILE A 92 23.47 -3.30 -4.55
CA ILE A 92 22.60 -4.48 -4.53
C ILE A 92 21.98 -4.66 -5.91
N LEU A 93 21.99 -5.90 -6.39
CA LEU A 93 21.24 -6.33 -7.56
C LEU A 93 20.25 -7.38 -7.16
N ILE A 94 18.96 -7.16 -7.49
CA ILE A 94 17.90 -8.14 -7.31
C ILE A 94 17.43 -8.59 -8.69
N THR A 95 17.36 -9.90 -8.91
CA THR A 95 16.88 -10.48 -10.16
C THR A 95 15.97 -11.66 -9.89
N THR A 96 15.11 -11.99 -10.84
CA THR A 96 14.38 -13.28 -10.84
C THR A 96 15.16 -14.35 -11.58
N LYS A 97 15.12 -15.58 -11.06
CA LYS A 97 15.64 -16.79 -11.73
C LYS A 97 14.67 -17.94 -11.47
N GLY A 98 13.75 -18.18 -12.41
CA GLY A 98 12.68 -19.14 -12.23
C GLY A 98 11.80 -18.77 -11.02
N PHE A 99 11.71 -19.68 -10.04
CA PHE A 99 10.91 -19.48 -8.82
C PHE A 99 11.65 -18.73 -7.69
N TRP A 100 12.80 -18.12 -7.99
CA TRP A 100 13.65 -17.49 -6.99
C TRP A 100 13.84 -16.00 -7.28
N ILE A 101 13.85 -15.21 -6.21
CA ILE A 101 14.45 -13.89 -6.17
C ILE A 101 15.92 -14.09 -5.72
N VAL A 102 16.84 -13.64 -6.55
CA VAL A 102 18.28 -13.67 -6.29
C VAL A 102 18.74 -12.28 -5.92
N ILE A 103 19.23 -12.12 -4.69
CA ILE A 103 19.74 -10.86 -4.16
C ILE A 103 21.27 -10.96 -4.10
N GLN A 104 21.95 -10.15 -4.88
CA GLN A 104 23.40 -10.07 -4.91
C GLN A 104 23.86 -8.77 -4.25
N ASN A 105 24.65 -8.90 -3.20
CA ASN A 105 25.40 -7.77 -2.67
C ASN A 105 26.79 -7.77 -3.31
N ARG A 106 26.99 -6.87 -4.26
CA ARG A 106 28.24 -6.80 -5.05
C ARG A 106 29.43 -6.32 -4.22
N GLN A 107 29.18 -5.53 -3.16
CA GLN A 107 30.23 -5.05 -2.27
C GLN A 107 30.74 -6.18 -1.35
N LEU A 108 29.81 -6.96 -0.78
CA LEU A 108 30.14 -8.08 0.11
C LEU A 108 30.42 -9.38 -0.65
N LYS A 109 30.25 -9.39 -1.98
CA LYS A 109 30.35 -10.58 -2.85
C LYS A 109 29.50 -11.75 -2.35
N SER A 110 28.32 -11.44 -1.79
CA SER A 110 27.38 -12.43 -1.26
C SER A 110 26.12 -12.52 -2.12
N THR A 111 25.53 -13.70 -2.15
CA THR A 111 24.29 -13.96 -2.89
C THR A 111 23.32 -14.68 -1.96
N ASN A 112 22.07 -14.21 -1.95
CA ASN A 112 20.98 -14.80 -1.19
C ASN A 112 19.82 -15.11 -2.12
N ASN A 113 19.13 -16.23 -1.90
CA ASN A 113 17.98 -16.64 -2.70
C ASN A 113 16.73 -16.73 -1.81
N ILE A 114 15.65 -16.10 -2.24
CA ILE A 114 14.36 -16.12 -1.56
C ILE A 114 13.33 -16.69 -2.53
N PRO A 115 12.46 -17.61 -2.11
CA PRO A 115 11.36 -18.07 -2.94
C PRO A 115 10.47 -16.91 -3.39
N LEU A 116 10.18 -16.81 -4.68
CA LEU A 116 9.42 -15.71 -5.25
C LEU A 116 8.03 -15.56 -4.60
N ASN A 117 7.36 -16.66 -4.31
CA ASN A 117 6.05 -16.68 -3.65
C ASN A 117 6.06 -16.18 -2.19
N GLN A 118 7.23 -16.00 -1.60
CA GLN A 118 7.39 -15.38 -0.27
C GLN A 118 7.64 -13.88 -0.34
N THR A 119 7.57 -13.28 -1.51
CA THR A 119 7.81 -11.85 -1.74
C THR A 119 6.61 -11.21 -2.43
N PRO A 120 6.35 -9.91 -2.23
CA PRO A 120 5.26 -9.22 -2.92
C PRO A 120 5.50 -9.10 -4.43
N PHE A 121 6.71 -9.36 -4.90
CA PHE A 121 7.03 -9.37 -6.34
C PHE A 121 6.33 -10.50 -7.09
N SER A 122 5.93 -11.59 -6.42
CA SER A 122 5.13 -12.65 -7.05
C SER A 122 3.87 -12.09 -7.71
N ILE A 123 3.21 -11.14 -7.04
CA ILE A 123 1.99 -10.49 -7.52
C ILE A 123 2.27 -9.68 -8.78
N LEU A 124 3.36 -8.89 -8.75
CA LEU A 124 3.71 -8.00 -9.86
C LEU A 124 4.18 -8.78 -11.10
N LEU A 125 4.78 -9.96 -10.89
CA LEU A 125 5.37 -10.76 -11.96
C LEU A 125 4.40 -11.74 -12.62
N GLU A 126 3.18 -11.83 -12.11
CA GLU A 126 2.11 -12.55 -12.79
C GLU A 126 1.69 -11.85 -14.09
N ASN A 127 1.31 -12.65 -15.08
CA ASN A 127 0.93 -12.12 -16.40
C ASN A 127 -0.36 -11.28 -16.35
N LYS A 128 -1.18 -11.47 -15.31
CA LYS A 128 -2.43 -10.73 -15.07
C LYS A 128 -2.72 -10.70 -13.58
N ILE A 129 -2.64 -9.54 -12.97
CA ILE A 129 -3.10 -9.39 -11.59
C ILE A 129 -4.62 -9.51 -11.57
N ASN A 130 -5.12 -10.50 -10.86
CA ASN A 130 -6.55 -10.66 -10.62
C ASN A 130 -6.90 -10.05 -9.26
N PHE A 131 -7.46 -8.83 -9.26
CA PHE A 131 -7.88 -8.14 -8.03
C PHE A 131 -9.05 -8.81 -7.29
N ASN A 132 -9.65 -9.84 -7.85
CA ASN A 132 -10.68 -10.65 -7.20
C ASN A 132 -10.11 -11.98 -6.65
N ASN A 133 -8.79 -12.19 -6.74
CA ASN A 133 -8.15 -13.35 -6.15
C ASN A 133 -8.23 -13.27 -4.63
N LYS A 134 -8.74 -14.32 -3.99
CA LYS A 134 -8.89 -14.42 -2.52
C LYS A 134 -7.54 -14.49 -1.79
N ASP A 135 -6.48 -14.87 -2.49
CA ASP A 135 -5.13 -14.92 -1.95
C ASP A 135 -4.47 -13.54 -1.86
N LEU A 136 -5.16 -12.50 -2.35
CA LEU A 136 -4.69 -11.13 -2.32
C LEU A 136 -5.62 -10.25 -1.46
N ILE A 137 -5.01 -9.43 -0.62
CA ILE A 137 -5.67 -8.29 0.03
C ILE A 137 -5.34 -7.06 -0.80
N VAL A 138 -6.37 -6.46 -1.41
CA VAL A 138 -6.23 -5.30 -2.29
C VAL A 138 -6.97 -4.13 -1.70
N GLU A 139 -6.24 -3.08 -1.39
CA GLU A 139 -6.78 -1.80 -0.93
C GLU A 139 -6.49 -0.73 -1.97
N LEU A 140 -7.49 0.09 -2.28
CA LEU A 140 -7.36 1.19 -3.23
C LEU A 140 -7.96 2.44 -2.61
N GLU A 141 -7.11 3.45 -2.46
CA GLU A 141 -7.46 4.75 -1.91
C GLU A 141 -7.21 5.85 -2.95
N LYS A 142 -7.99 6.92 -2.85
CA LYS A 142 -7.77 8.12 -3.66
C LYS A 142 -7.53 9.31 -2.74
N ILE A 143 -6.35 9.91 -2.83
CA ILE A 143 -5.93 11.01 -1.99
C ILE A 143 -5.37 12.11 -2.91
N LEU A 144 -6.00 13.29 -2.91
CA LEU A 144 -5.53 14.49 -3.64
C LEU A 144 -5.14 14.24 -5.11
N GLY A 145 -5.93 13.42 -5.82
CA GLY A 145 -5.68 13.10 -7.23
C GLY A 145 -4.63 12.01 -7.47
N ILE A 146 -4.11 11.41 -6.40
CA ILE A 146 -3.27 10.22 -6.43
C ILE A 146 -4.12 9.01 -6.08
N ILE A 147 -3.99 7.95 -6.86
CA ILE A 147 -4.58 6.64 -6.59
C ILE A 147 -3.47 5.79 -5.98
N VAL A 148 -3.66 5.37 -4.74
CA VAL A 148 -2.74 4.51 -4.00
C VAL A 148 -3.32 3.09 -4.01
N LEU A 149 -2.59 2.17 -4.61
CA LEU A 149 -2.89 0.75 -4.62
C LEU A 149 -1.97 0.03 -3.65
N LYS A 150 -2.53 -0.68 -2.68
CA LYS A 150 -1.79 -1.54 -1.74
C LYS A 150 -2.21 -2.98 -1.98
N ILE A 151 -1.26 -3.87 -2.15
CA ILE A 151 -1.50 -5.28 -2.37
C ILE A 151 -0.63 -6.10 -1.43
N LYS A 152 -1.25 -7.08 -0.75
CA LYS A 152 -0.59 -8.02 0.17
C LYS A 152 -1.00 -9.45 -0.18
N LEU A 153 -0.12 -10.40 0.13
CA LEU A 153 -0.48 -11.82 0.15
C LEU A 153 -1.30 -12.11 1.42
N ALA A 154 -2.49 -12.71 1.26
CA ALA A 154 -3.40 -12.96 2.38
C ALA A 154 -2.80 -13.95 3.40
N GLU A 155 -2.14 -15.01 2.90
CA GLU A 155 -1.56 -16.06 3.74
C GLU A 155 -0.17 -15.73 4.30
N ASN A 156 0.57 -14.82 3.67
CA ASN A 156 1.95 -14.50 4.06
C ASN A 156 2.11 -13.02 4.44
N LYS A 157 1.73 -12.69 5.67
CA LYS A 157 1.85 -11.33 6.21
C LYS A 157 3.30 -10.84 6.32
N GLN A 158 4.28 -11.75 6.35
CA GLN A 158 5.71 -11.41 6.43
C GLN A 158 6.32 -11.07 5.07
N ALA A 159 5.64 -11.40 3.98
CA ALA A 159 6.11 -11.08 2.62
C ALA A 159 6.18 -9.56 2.34
N GLY A 160 5.58 -8.75 3.21
CA GLY A 160 5.47 -7.31 3.00
C GLY A 160 4.29 -6.94 2.10
N GLU A 161 4.27 -5.69 1.67
CA GLU A 161 3.23 -5.17 0.80
C GLU A 161 3.84 -4.48 -0.43
N LEU A 162 3.09 -4.51 -1.52
CA LEU A 162 3.36 -3.74 -2.72
C LEU A 162 2.48 -2.50 -2.69
N ILE A 163 3.10 -1.32 -2.69
CA ILE A 163 2.41 -0.04 -2.76
C ILE A 163 2.75 0.59 -4.09
N LEU A 164 1.74 0.95 -4.87
CA LEU A 164 1.90 1.61 -6.16
C LEU A 164 1.03 2.86 -6.19
N GLU A 165 1.62 3.95 -6.65
CA GLU A 165 0.96 5.24 -6.77
C GLU A 165 0.76 5.60 -8.24
N PHE A 166 -0.44 6.06 -8.55
CA PHE A 166 -0.79 6.54 -9.89
C PHE A 166 -1.29 7.97 -9.82
N SER A 167 -0.83 8.82 -10.72
CA SER A 167 -1.53 10.08 -10.99
C SER A 167 -2.85 9.80 -11.69
N GLU A 168 -3.89 10.56 -11.38
CA GLU A 168 -5.19 10.38 -12.02
C GLU A 168 -5.26 11.06 -13.40
N LYS A 169 -4.57 12.19 -13.56
CA LYS A 169 -4.59 13.02 -14.78
C LYS A 169 -3.20 13.63 -15.02
N PRO A 170 -2.45 13.17 -16.05
CA PRO A 170 -2.70 11.96 -16.81
C PRO A 170 -2.60 10.71 -15.93
N PHE A 171 -3.28 9.62 -16.32
CA PHE A 171 -3.18 8.36 -15.59
C PHE A 171 -1.86 7.66 -15.91
N GLN A 172 -0.97 7.60 -14.93
CA GLN A 172 0.36 6.99 -15.06
C GLN A 172 0.89 6.55 -13.70
N LEU A 173 1.72 5.53 -13.69
CA LEU A 173 2.51 5.13 -12.50
C LEU A 173 3.51 6.24 -12.17
N LYS A 174 3.67 6.49 -10.87
CA LYS A 174 4.59 7.51 -10.34
C LYS A 174 5.85 6.85 -9.80
#